data_3365820beb2f9cfbccb885db89ea9e25
#
_entry.id   3365820beb2f9cfbccb885db89ea9e25
#
_cell.length_a   1.000
_cell.length_b   1.000
_cell.length_c   1.000
_cell.angle_alpha   90.00
_cell.angle_beta   90.00
_cell.angle_gamma   90.00
#
_symmetry.space_group_name_H-M   'P 1'
#
loop_
_entity.id
_entity.type
_entity.pdbx_description
1 polymer ?
#
loop_
_entity_poly.entity_id
_entity_poly.type
_entity_poly.pdbx_seq_one_letter_code
_entity_poly.pdbx_strand_id
1 'polypeptide(L)'
;MRSGDLLGFYAASRTDGEPAEVLVYPRIRPLVRPALPRRDFFGIPGADSPVRDPVYILGTRDYQPGRPAKHIHWKASARHHRLQEKLFEPSEQEKVLLAVTVEGFAQAEDEAFERTLEACASLAVRLDRAGVALGAAVDGVLVGEAAALVPVGRGSRQLPAILELLARLTPTPAAPLLDVLGETLPWGLTCVCFSLEGARGAAVAHLEHRRVAVLRVAARPSPEGGARALDAMLAGGRG
;
A
#
# COMPACT_ATOMS: atom_id res chain seq x y z
N MET A 1 -18.24 -36.27 -9.12
CA MET A 1 -19.54 -36.82 -9.53
C MET A 1 -20.08 -37.70 -8.41
N ARG A 2 -21.28 -37.47 -7.93
CA ARG A 2 -21.91 -38.34 -6.91
C ARG A 2 -22.94 -39.21 -7.60
N SER A 3 -22.82 -40.50 -7.43
CA SER A 3 -23.80 -41.49 -7.90
C SER A 3 -24.26 -42.33 -6.71
N GLY A 4 -25.55 -42.50 -6.56
CA GLY A 4 -26.16 -43.29 -5.51
C GLY A 4 -27.46 -43.94 -5.97
N ASP A 5 -27.93 -44.95 -5.29
CA ASP A 5 -29.21 -45.57 -5.53
C ASP A 5 -30.38 -44.80 -4.89
N LEU A 6 -31.59 -45.01 -5.38
CA LEU A 6 -32.80 -44.35 -4.91
C LEU A 6 -33.16 -44.63 -3.44
N LEU A 7 -32.59 -45.69 -2.84
CA LEU A 7 -32.88 -46.16 -1.49
C LEU A 7 -31.77 -45.74 -0.50
N GLY A 8 -30.66 -45.13 -0.98
CA GLY A 8 -29.59 -44.65 -0.14
C GLY A 8 -28.66 -45.72 0.45
N PHE A 9 -28.76 -46.95 0.00
CA PHE A 9 -27.87 -48.03 0.45
C PHE A 9 -26.52 -48.04 -0.24
N TYR A 10 -26.38 -47.30 -1.33
CA TYR A 10 -25.11 -47.19 -2.05
C TYR A 10 -24.87 -45.74 -2.47
N ALA A 11 -23.76 -45.20 -2.03
CA ALA A 11 -23.28 -43.91 -2.48
C ALA A 11 -21.81 -44.03 -2.86
N ALA A 12 -21.51 -43.81 -4.13
CA ALA A 12 -20.15 -43.71 -4.63
C ALA A 12 -19.85 -42.25 -5.03
N SER A 13 -18.81 -41.70 -4.47
CA SER A 13 -18.24 -40.42 -4.90
C SER A 13 -16.92 -40.69 -5.62
N ARG A 14 -16.84 -40.28 -6.88
CA ARG A 14 -15.59 -40.31 -7.63
C ARG A 14 -15.13 -38.89 -7.86
N THR A 15 -13.93 -38.57 -7.38
CA THR A 15 -13.24 -37.33 -7.68
C THR A 15 -12.24 -37.61 -8.80
N ASP A 16 -12.59 -37.26 -10.01
CA ASP A 16 -11.69 -37.37 -11.17
C ASP A 16 -11.09 -35.99 -11.44
N GLY A 17 -9.76 -35.89 -11.40
CA GLY A 17 -9.02 -34.71 -11.76
C GLY A 17 -7.96 -34.32 -10.75
N GLU A 18 -6.93 -33.68 -11.21
CA GLU A 18 -5.96 -33.00 -10.32
C GLU A 18 -6.66 -31.84 -9.58
N PRO A 19 -6.31 -31.60 -8.30
CA PRO A 19 -6.88 -30.49 -7.56
C PRO A 19 -6.51 -29.18 -8.26
N ALA A 20 -7.53 -28.45 -8.70
CA ALA A 20 -7.35 -27.12 -9.28
C ALA A 20 -7.34 -26.09 -8.14
N GLU A 21 -6.29 -25.28 -8.06
CA GLU A 21 -6.26 -24.13 -7.17
C GLU A 21 -7.11 -23.01 -7.74
N VAL A 22 -8.09 -22.55 -6.97
CA VAL A 22 -8.94 -21.41 -7.34
C VAL A 22 -8.61 -20.26 -6.41
N LEU A 23 -8.08 -19.19 -6.96
CA LEU A 23 -7.78 -17.96 -6.22
C LEU A 23 -8.94 -16.98 -6.34
N VAL A 24 -9.52 -16.59 -5.21
CA VAL A 24 -10.62 -15.62 -5.15
C VAL A 24 -10.08 -14.29 -4.66
N TYR A 25 -10.14 -13.27 -5.50
CA TYR A 25 -9.70 -11.92 -5.15
C TYR A 25 -10.69 -11.23 -4.20
N PRO A 26 -10.21 -10.33 -3.32
CA PRO A 26 -11.08 -9.48 -2.52
C PRO A 26 -12.04 -8.68 -3.40
N ARG A 27 -13.26 -8.44 -2.90
CA ARG A 27 -14.26 -7.65 -3.63
C ARG A 27 -13.77 -6.21 -3.81
N ILE A 28 -13.85 -5.70 -5.03
CA ILE A 28 -13.48 -4.33 -5.35
C ILE A 28 -14.74 -3.47 -5.35
N ARG A 29 -14.76 -2.42 -4.53
CA ARG A 29 -15.85 -1.45 -4.47
C ARG A 29 -15.41 -0.11 -5.03
N PRO A 30 -16.25 0.59 -5.82
CA PRO A 30 -15.93 1.94 -6.26
C PRO A 30 -15.88 2.86 -5.05
N LEU A 31 -14.73 3.52 -4.84
CA LEU A 31 -14.57 4.53 -3.80
C LEU A 31 -15.19 5.85 -4.28
N VAL A 32 -16.25 6.29 -3.63
CA VAL A 32 -17.04 7.46 -4.08
C VAL A 32 -16.28 8.76 -3.86
N ARG A 33 -15.51 8.87 -2.79
CA ARG A 33 -14.55 9.95 -2.50
C ARG A 33 -13.52 9.43 -1.51
N PRO A 34 -12.37 8.96 -1.91
CA PRO A 34 -11.27 9.03 -0.98
C PRO A 34 -10.96 10.51 -0.85
N ALA A 35 -11.27 11.08 0.27
CA ALA A 35 -10.71 12.37 0.67
C ALA A 35 -9.23 12.15 1.03
N LEU A 36 -8.49 11.60 0.05
CA LEU A 36 -7.06 11.60 0.06
C LEU A 36 -6.68 12.95 -0.55
N PRO A 37 -6.44 13.99 0.27
CA PRO A 37 -5.99 15.25 -0.27
C PRO A 37 -4.68 14.96 -0.99
N ARG A 38 -4.60 15.22 -2.28
CA ARG A 38 -3.39 15.01 -3.10
C ARG A 38 -2.12 15.60 -2.47
N ARG A 39 -2.26 16.58 -1.58
CA ARG A 39 -1.17 17.21 -0.84
C ARG A 39 -0.87 16.57 0.51
N ASP A 40 -1.85 15.95 1.17
CA ASP A 40 -1.66 15.34 2.50
C ASP A 40 -1.13 13.90 2.41
N PHE A 41 -1.27 13.25 1.23
CA PHE A 41 -0.70 11.93 1.00
C PHE A 41 0.80 11.95 0.75
N PHE A 42 1.34 13.06 0.26
CA PHE A 42 2.68 13.12 -0.33
C PHE A 42 3.61 14.14 0.32
N GLY A 43 3.35 14.55 1.55
CA GLY A 43 4.23 15.43 2.27
C GLY A 43 3.75 15.77 3.66
N ILE A 44 4.68 15.81 4.61
CA ILE A 44 4.44 16.43 5.91
C ILE A 44 4.11 17.91 5.64
N PRO A 45 2.98 18.46 6.15
CA PRO A 45 2.69 19.88 6.02
C PRO A 45 3.85 20.70 6.59
N GLY A 46 4.50 21.51 5.77
CA GLY A 46 5.65 22.34 6.19
C GLY A 46 7.00 21.95 5.59
N ALA A 47 7.10 20.83 4.88
CA ALA A 47 8.27 20.57 4.06
C ALA A 47 8.05 21.19 2.67
N ASP A 48 8.65 22.34 2.40
CA ASP A 48 8.82 22.93 1.08
C ASP A 48 9.66 22.03 0.17
N SER A 49 9.19 20.82 -0.10
CA SER A 49 9.92 19.94 -0.98
C SER A 49 9.02 18.93 -1.66
N PRO A 50 8.61 19.17 -2.92
CA PRO A 50 8.37 18.08 -3.80
C PRO A 50 9.65 17.22 -3.78
N VAL A 51 9.51 15.90 -3.66
CA VAL A 51 10.65 14.98 -3.70
C VAL A 51 11.42 15.27 -4.98
N ARG A 52 12.57 15.90 -4.85
CA ARG A 52 13.41 16.27 -5.99
C ARG A 52 14.21 15.06 -6.37
N ASP A 53 14.00 14.55 -7.57
CA ASP A 53 14.86 13.51 -8.10
C ASP A 53 16.25 14.11 -8.35
N PRO A 54 17.29 13.69 -7.61
CA PRO A 54 18.63 14.24 -7.77
C PRO A 54 19.25 13.91 -9.13
N VAL A 55 18.67 12.98 -9.89
CA VAL A 55 19.16 12.51 -11.18
C VAL A 55 18.71 13.40 -12.34
N TYR A 56 17.48 13.92 -12.27
CA TYR A 56 16.92 14.76 -13.34
C TYR A 56 17.01 16.24 -13.00
N ILE A 57 17.93 16.94 -13.70
CA ILE A 57 18.10 18.40 -13.60
C ILE A 57 17.37 19.05 -14.77
N LEU A 58 16.24 19.73 -14.48
CA LEU A 58 15.49 20.50 -15.48
C LEU A 58 16.25 21.71 -16.00
N GLY A 59 17.10 22.30 -15.14
CA GLY A 59 17.80 23.52 -15.47
C GLY A 59 18.50 24.13 -14.25
N THR A 60 18.81 25.41 -14.34
CA THR A 60 19.41 26.17 -13.24
C THR A 60 18.65 27.46 -13.01
N ARG A 61 18.63 27.95 -11.77
CA ARG A 61 18.12 29.26 -11.38
C ARG A 61 19.11 29.94 -10.46
N ASP A 62 18.91 31.24 -10.23
CA ASP A 62 19.74 31.99 -9.30
C ASP A 62 19.66 31.41 -7.89
N TYR A 63 20.82 31.22 -7.26
CA TYR A 63 20.93 30.68 -5.91
C TYR A 63 20.32 31.64 -4.89
N GLN A 64 19.50 31.11 -4.01
CA GLN A 64 18.91 31.86 -2.90
C GLN A 64 19.67 31.57 -1.60
N PRO A 65 20.13 32.59 -0.85
CA PRO A 65 20.76 32.42 0.45
C PRO A 65 19.87 31.60 1.40
N GLY A 66 20.49 30.65 2.14
CA GLY A 66 19.79 29.75 3.05
C GLY A 66 19.48 28.38 2.46
N ARG A 67 19.74 28.15 1.18
CA ARG A 67 19.61 26.81 0.59
C ARG A 67 20.90 26.01 0.71
N PRO A 68 20.80 24.65 0.77
CA PRO A 68 21.97 23.79 0.89
C PRO A 68 22.96 23.97 -0.27
N ALA A 69 24.22 24.26 0.03
CA ALA A 69 25.29 24.46 -0.97
C ALA A 69 25.51 23.28 -1.91
N LYS A 70 25.13 22.05 -1.51
CA LYS A 70 25.18 20.84 -2.35
C LYS A 70 24.31 20.95 -3.63
N HIS A 71 23.36 21.87 -3.66
CA HIS A 71 22.50 22.11 -4.81
C HIS A 71 23.09 23.14 -5.79
N ILE A 72 24.23 23.78 -5.49
CA ILE A 72 24.88 24.70 -6.41
C ILE A 72 25.36 23.95 -7.65
N HIS A 73 25.03 24.51 -8.81
CA HIS A 73 25.48 23.99 -10.10
C HIS A 73 26.72 24.77 -10.54
N TRP A 74 27.91 24.35 -10.12
CA TRP A 74 29.16 25.05 -10.30
C TRP A 74 29.46 25.41 -11.77
N LYS A 75 29.20 24.47 -12.69
CA LYS A 75 29.42 24.71 -14.13
C LYS A 75 28.52 25.82 -14.70
N ALA A 76 27.27 25.89 -14.27
CA ALA A 76 26.36 26.98 -14.66
C ALA A 76 26.74 28.29 -13.97
N SER A 77 27.12 28.25 -12.71
CA SER A 77 27.57 29.41 -11.95
C SER A 77 28.77 30.10 -12.63
N ALA A 78 29.74 29.30 -13.09
CA ALA A 78 30.90 29.82 -13.83
C ALA A 78 30.50 30.49 -15.17
N ARG A 79 29.50 29.98 -15.88
CA ARG A 79 29.03 30.56 -17.14
C ARG A 79 28.24 31.86 -16.94
N HIS A 80 27.45 31.92 -15.88
CA HIS A 80 26.58 33.05 -15.62
C HIS A 80 27.21 34.13 -14.70
N HIS A 81 28.45 33.90 -14.23
CA HIS A 81 29.15 34.79 -13.29
C HIS A 81 28.36 35.09 -11.99
N ARG A 82 27.46 34.20 -11.62
CA ARG A 82 26.63 34.27 -10.42
C ARG A 82 26.25 32.87 -9.96
N LEU A 83 26.05 32.69 -8.65
CA LEU A 83 25.69 31.37 -8.12
C LEU A 83 24.37 30.89 -8.70
N GLN A 84 24.40 29.71 -9.29
CA GLN A 84 23.24 29.02 -9.87
C GLN A 84 22.95 27.77 -9.05
N GLU A 85 21.71 27.55 -8.66
CA GLU A 85 21.28 26.30 -8.07
C GLU A 85 20.62 25.38 -9.11
N LYS A 86 20.79 24.07 -8.92
CA LYS A 86 20.16 23.04 -9.74
C LYS A 86 18.66 23.09 -9.53
N LEU A 87 17.91 23.25 -10.61
CA LEU A 87 16.47 23.08 -10.63
C LEU A 87 16.21 21.60 -10.95
N PHE A 88 15.83 20.85 -9.94
CA PHE A 88 15.47 19.45 -10.11
C PHE A 88 14.04 19.34 -10.62
N GLU A 89 13.78 18.35 -11.48
CA GLU A 89 12.42 18.01 -11.82
C GLU A 89 11.69 17.59 -10.53
N PRO A 90 10.54 18.19 -10.20
CA PRO A 90 9.72 17.62 -9.14
C PRO A 90 9.34 16.22 -9.61
N SER A 91 9.95 15.20 -9.02
CA SER A 91 9.55 13.83 -9.27
C SER A 91 8.18 13.63 -8.64
N GLU A 92 7.14 13.96 -9.39
CA GLU A 92 5.74 13.69 -9.05
C GLU A 92 5.42 12.17 -9.13
N GLN A 93 6.43 11.33 -9.10
CA GLN A 93 6.22 9.90 -9.06
C GLN A 93 5.80 9.50 -7.66
N GLU A 94 4.50 9.63 -7.44
CA GLU A 94 3.85 9.14 -6.24
C GLU A 94 4.13 7.63 -6.10
N LYS A 95 4.76 7.26 -4.98
CA LYS A 95 5.07 5.87 -4.62
C LYS A 95 4.26 5.52 -3.39
N VAL A 96 3.39 4.52 -3.50
CA VAL A 96 2.53 4.11 -2.40
C VAL A 96 2.77 2.64 -2.08
N LEU A 97 3.01 2.36 -0.80
CA LEU A 97 3.04 1.02 -0.25
C LEU A 97 1.76 0.80 0.54
N LEU A 98 1.02 -0.24 0.19
CA LEU A 98 -0.14 -0.70 0.93
C LEU A 98 0.33 -1.75 1.93
N ALA A 99 0.29 -1.45 3.20
CA ALA A 99 0.69 -2.37 4.26
C ALA A 99 -0.54 -2.89 4.99
N VAL A 100 -0.66 -4.20 5.15
CA VAL A 100 -1.75 -4.81 5.93
C VAL A 100 -1.13 -5.54 7.11
N THR A 101 -1.51 -5.13 8.33
CA THR A 101 -1.14 -5.85 9.54
C THR A 101 -2.31 -6.68 10.03
N VAL A 102 -2.05 -7.94 10.31
CA VAL A 102 -3.08 -8.89 10.78
C VAL A 102 -3.19 -8.93 12.32
N GLU A 103 -2.46 -8.05 13.03
CA GLU A 103 -2.50 -7.99 14.48
C GLU A 103 -3.95 -7.79 14.98
N GLY A 104 -4.42 -8.70 15.83
CA GLY A 104 -5.74 -8.66 16.43
C GLY A 104 -6.87 -9.29 15.60
N PHE A 105 -6.69 -9.52 14.31
CA PHE A 105 -7.76 -10.10 13.48
C PHE A 105 -8.06 -11.56 13.78
N ALA A 106 -7.11 -12.33 14.31
CA ALA A 106 -7.36 -13.72 14.71
C ALA A 106 -8.44 -13.87 15.80
N GLN A 107 -8.70 -12.82 16.58
CA GLN A 107 -9.72 -12.75 17.62
C GLN A 107 -10.93 -11.90 17.22
N ALA A 108 -10.89 -11.25 16.06
CA ALA A 108 -11.95 -10.42 15.53
C ALA A 108 -12.93 -11.25 14.67
N GLU A 109 -14.06 -10.63 14.31
CA GLU A 109 -14.97 -11.23 13.35
C GLU A 109 -14.33 -11.32 11.96
N ASP A 110 -14.50 -12.43 11.25
CA ASP A 110 -13.99 -12.66 9.89
C ASP A 110 -14.36 -11.51 8.94
N GLU A 111 -15.54 -10.92 9.13
CA GLU A 111 -16.02 -9.80 8.32
C GLU A 111 -15.16 -8.53 8.44
N ALA A 112 -14.52 -8.29 9.60
CA ALA A 112 -13.64 -7.14 9.76
C ALA A 112 -12.35 -7.30 8.95
N PHE A 113 -11.84 -8.51 8.88
CA PHE A 113 -10.67 -8.84 8.07
C PHE A 113 -10.99 -8.71 6.57
N GLU A 114 -12.08 -9.33 6.11
CA GLU A 114 -12.52 -9.25 4.73
C GLU A 114 -12.77 -7.79 4.27
N ARG A 115 -13.41 -6.97 5.11
CA ARG A 115 -13.60 -5.53 4.83
C ARG A 115 -12.27 -4.78 4.70
N THR A 116 -11.27 -5.16 5.49
CA THR A 116 -9.94 -4.56 5.41
C THR A 116 -9.28 -4.90 4.08
N LEU A 117 -9.38 -6.14 3.64
CA LEU A 117 -8.87 -6.58 2.33
C LEU A 117 -9.64 -5.91 1.18
N GLU A 118 -10.97 -5.80 1.27
CA GLU A 118 -11.80 -5.06 0.29
C GLU A 118 -11.37 -3.59 0.19
N ALA A 119 -11.08 -2.92 1.33
CA ALA A 119 -10.62 -1.54 1.38
C ALA A 119 -9.26 -1.38 0.71
N CYS A 120 -8.31 -2.24 1.06
CA CYS A 120 -6.96 -2.24 0.50
C CYS A 120 -6.99 -2.49 -1.02
N ALA A 121 -7.71 -3.52 -1.47
CA ALA A 121 -7.86 -3.85 -2.89
C ALA A 121 -8.54 -2.72 -3.69
N SER A 122 -9.59 -2.12 -3.13
CA SER A 122 -10.30 -1.00 -3.77
C SER A 122 -9.40 0.22 -3.93
N LEU A 123 -8.58 0.52 -2.91
CA LEU A 123 -7.59 1.60 -2.98
C LEU A 123 -6.49 1.27 -4.00
N ALA A 124 -5.99 0.03 -4.03
CA ALA A 124 -4.99 -0.42 -5.00
C ALA A 124 -5.46 -0.18 -6.43
N VAL A 125 -6.67 -0.64 -6.78
CA VAL A 125 -7.26 -0.45 -8.12
C VAL A 125 -7.39 1.02 -8.48
N ARG A 126 -7.77 1.85 -7.53
CA ARG A 126 -7.91 3.29 -7.78
C ARG A 126 -6.57 3.96 -8.04
N LEU A 127 -5.56 3.66 -7.22
CA LEU A 127 -4.22 4.23 -7.35
C LEU A 127 -3.53 3.75 -8.63
N ASP A 128 -3.71 2.49 -9.01
CA ASP A 128 -3.24 1.94 -10.28
C ASP A 128 -3.84 2.69 -11.47
N ARG A 129 -5.16 2.93 -11.47
CA ARG A 129 -5.84 3.74 -12.50
C ARG A 129 -5.35 5.19 -12.54
N ALA A 130 -4.88 5.71 -11.42
CA ALA A 130 -4.28 7.05 -11.35
C ALA A 130 -2.81 7.08 -11.79
N GLY A 131 -2.22 5.92 -12.14
CA GLY A 131 -0.83 5.79 -12.58
C GLY A 131 0.20 5.91 -11.47
N VAL A 132 -0.20 5.71 -10.21
CA VAL A 132 0.68 5.71 -9.03
C VAL A 132 1.55 4.46 -9.03
N ALA A 133 2.82 4.58 -8.62
CA ALA A 133 3.66 3.40 -8.41
C ALA A 133 3.24 2.72 -7.09
N LEU A 134 2.80 1.46 -7.19
CA LEU A 134 2.23 0.71 -6.07
C LEU A 134 3.13 -0.43 -5.62
N GLY A 135 3.06 -0.73 -4.33
CA GLY A 135 3.57 -1.96 -3.73
C GLY A 135 2.63 -2.42 -2.63
N ALA A 136 2.82 -3.63 -2.14
CA ALA A 136 2.07 -4.13 -0.99
C ALA A 136 2.97 -4.97 -0.08
N ALA A 137 2.72 -4.92 1.23
CA ALA A 137 3.39 -5.73 2.23
C ALA A 137 2.38 -6.24 3.26
N VAL A 138 2.54 -7.46 3.71
CA VAL A 138 1.66 -8.09 4.69
C VAL A 138 2.48 -8.84 5.74
N ASP A 139 1.99 -8.92 6.97
CA ASP A 139 2.66 -9.61 8.09
C ASP A 139 1.97 -10.92 8.49
N GLY A 140 0.96 -11.35 7.74
CA GLY A 140 0.23 -12.59 7.98
C GLY A 140 0.75 -13.78 7.17
N VAL A 141 0.30 -14.97 7.58
CA VAL A 141 0.55 -16.22 6.85
C VAL A 141 -0.15 -16.18 5.50
N LEU A 142 0.57 -16.59 4.45
CA LEU A 142 0.06 -16.71 3.10
C LEU A 142 -0.26 -18.15 2.74
N VAL A 143 -1.37 -18.38 2.07
CA VAL A 143 -1.73 -19.69 1.52
C VAL A 143 -0.97 -19.94 0.23
N GLY A 144 -0.25 -21.06 0.12
CA GLY A 144 0.57 -21.40 -1.03
C GLY A 144 1.94 -20.67 -1.05
N GLU A 145 2.63 -20.75 -2.18
CA GLU A 145 3.92 -20.10 -2.36
C GLU A 145 3.72 -18.65 -2.83
N ALA A 146 3.82 -17.71 -1.90
CA ALA A 146 3.73 -16.28 -2.23
C ALA A 146 4.69 -15.47 -1.36
N ALA A 147 5.23 -14.39 -1.91
CA ALA A 147 6.07 -13.46 -1.16
C ALA A 147 5.19 -12.46 -0.38
N ALA A 148 5.53 -12.21 0.89
CA ALA A 148 4.82 -11.26 1.75
C ALA A 148 5.01 -9.78 1.32
N LEU A 149 5.85 -9.53 0.33
CA LEU A 149 6.17 -8.21 -0.22
C LEU A 149 6.05 -8.21 -1.74
N VAL A 150 5.22 -7.32 -2.27
CA VAL A 150 5.25 -6.88 -3.67
C VAL A 150 5.97 -5.53 -3.69
N PRO A 151 7.20 -5.43 -4.23
CA PRO A 151 7.94 -4.17 -4.27
C PRO A 151 7.19 -3.07 -5.00
N VAL A 152 7.43 -1.82 -4.60
CA VAL A 152 6.80 -0.66 -5.26
C VAL A 152 7.25 -0.56 -6.71
N GLY A 153 6.33 -0.60 -7.63
CA GLY A 153 6.57 -0.57 -9.06
C GLY A 153 5.36 -0.12 -9.87
N ARG A 154 5.50 -0.21 -11.19
CA ARG A 154 4.45 0.08 -12.18
C ARG A 154 4.39 -1.03 -13.21
N GLY A 155 3.28 -1.13 -13.89
CA GLY A 155 3.10 -2.06 -14.99
C GLY A 155 1.92 -2.99 -14.81
N SER A 156 1.55 -3.68 -15.88
CA SER A 156 0.36 -4.52 -15.95
C SER A 156 0.34 -5.70 -14.98
N ARG A 157 1.49 -6.10 -14.46
CA ARG A 157 1.61 -7.20 -13.48
C ARG A 157 1.51 -6.74 -12.04
N GLN A 158 1.62 -5.43 -11.78
CA GLN A 158 1.71 -4.89 -10.42
C GLN A 158 0.41 -5.07 -9.65
N LEU A 159 -0.70 -4.60 -10.20
CA LEU A 159 -2.01 -4.75 -9.58
C LEU A 159 -2.43 -6.21 -9.38
N PRO A 160 -2.32 -7.10 -10.39
CA PRO A 160 -2.60 -8.53 -10.17
C PRO A 160 -1.78 -9.15 -9.05
N ALA A 161 -0.48 -8.85 -8.96
CA ALA A 161 0.37 -9.37 -7.89
C ALA A 161 -0.08 -8.89 -6.49
N ILE A 162 -0.51 -7.63 -6.37
CA ILE A 162 -1.06 -7.09 -5.12
C ILE A 162 -2.38 -7.78 -4.76
N LEU A 163 -3.29 -7.96 -5.71
CA LEU A 163 -4.57 -8.63 -5.47
C LEU A 163 -4.37 -10.11 -5.10
N GLU A 164 -3.42 -10.79 -5.73
CA GLU A 164 -3.04 -12.16 -5.39
C GLU A 164 -2.49 -12.25 -3.97
N LEU A 165 -1.59 -11.35 -3.59
CA LEU A 165 -1.05 -11.26 -2.24
C LEU A 165 -2.17 -11.13 -1.20
N LEU A 166 -3.13 -10.23 -1.44
CA LEU A 166 -4.27 -10.03 -0.54
C LEU A 166 -5.20 -11.25 -0.49
N ALA A 167 -5.41 -11.93 -1.62
CA ALA A 167 -6.27 -13.11 -1.69
C ALA A 167 -5.69 -14.34 -0.97
N ARG A 168 -4.36 -14.39 -0.83
CA ARG A 168 -3.66 -15.47 -0.12
C ARG A 168 -3.45 -15.18 1.36
N LEU A 169 -3.70 -13.95 1.81
CA LEU A 169 -3.46 -13.52 3.18
C LEU A 169 -4.48 -14.14 4.15
N THR A 170 -3.99 -14.70 5.25
CA THR A 170 -4.82 -15.18 6.37
C THR A 170 -4.70 -14.24 7.57
N PRO A 171 -5.68 -14.21 8.49
CA PRO A 171 -5.62 -13.38 9.70
C PRO A 171 -4.65 -13.90 10.76
N THR A 172 -3.76 -14.81 10.41
CA THR A 172 -2.76 -15.41 11.31
C THR A 172 -1.43 -14.67 11.16
N PRO A 173 -0.85 -14.11 12.24
CA PRO A 173 0.45 -13.46 12.18
C PRO A 173 1.57 -14.42 11.74
N ALA A 174 2.50 -13.95 10.90
CA ALA A 174 3.67 -14.70 10.44
C ALA A 174 4.97 -14.04 10.91
N ALA A 175 5.37 -12.96 10.26
CA ALA A 175 6.58 -12.21 10.57
C ALA A 175 6.24 -10.74 10.83
N PRO A 176 6.98 -10.02 11.67
CA PRO A 176 6.77 -8.59 11.84
C PRO A 176 6.82 -7.85 10.50
N LEU A 177 5.90 -6.91 10.27
CA LEU A 177 5.84 -6.14 9.03
C LEU A 177 7.18 -5.46 8.70
N LEU A 178 7.95 -5.09 9.73
CA LEU A 178 9.27 -4.46 9.58
C LEU A 178 10.29 -5.41 8.95
N ASP A 179 10.26 -6.68 9.32
CA ASP A 179 11.15 -7.69 8.75
C ASP A 179 10.81 -7.95 7.29
N VAL A 180 9.51 -7.92 6.95
CA VAL A 180 9.03 -8.03 5.57
C VAL A 180 9.48 -6.86 4.72
N LEU A 181 9.44 -5.63 5.26
CA LEU A 181 9.82 -4.41 4.54
C LEU A 181 11.33 -4.28 4.34
N GLY A 182 12.13 -4.92 5.19
CA GLY A 182 13.58 -4.83 5.17
C GLY A 182 14.14 -3.43 5.47
N GLU A 183 15.46 -3.27 5.28
CA GLU A 183 16.16 -2.04 5.65
C GLU A 183 15.99 -0.90 4.62
N THR A 184 15.76 -1.21 3.34
CA THR A 184 15.76 -0.23 2.25
C THR A 184 14.34 0.02 1.72
N LEU A 185 13.76 1.15 2.12
CA LEU A 185 12.52 1.64 1.53
C LEU A 185 12.80 2.69 0.45
N PRO A 186 12.03 2.71 -0.65
CA PRO A 186 12.19 3.73 -1.69
C PRO A 186 12.02 5.15 -1.14
N TRP A 187 12.83 6.07 -1.60
CA TRP A 187 12.69 7.49 -1.25
C TRP A 187 11.35 8.06 -1.75
N GLY A 188 10.72 8.94 -0.94
CA GLY A 188 9.43 9.55 -1.28
C GLY A 188 8.26 8.58 -1.21
N LEU A 189 8.40 7.50 -0.42
CA LEU A 189 7.36 6.52 -0.20
C LEU A 189 6.31 7.06 0.77
N THR A 190 5.04 6.87 0.41
CA THR A 190 3.91 6.99 1.33
C THR A 190 3.41 5.59 1.67
N CYS A 191 3.27 5.29 2.95
CA CYS A 191 2.71 4.03 3.40
C CYS A 191 1.26 4.22 3.85
N VAL A 192 0.35 3.41 3.30
CA VAL A 192 -1.02 3.30 3.78
C VAL A 192 -1.13 2.01 4.57
N CYS A 193 -1.24 2.12 5.89
CA CYS A 193 -1.29 0.98 6.79
C CYS A 193 -2.73 0.64 7.16
N PHE A 194 -3.16 -0.55 6.82
CA PHE A 194 -4.45 -1.12 7.17
C PHE A 194 -4.29 -2.01 8.40
N SER A 195 -5.07 -1.76 9.43
CA SER A 195 -5.02 -2.48 10.70
C SER A 195 -6.40 -2.59 11.35
N LEU A 196 -6.55 -3.45 12.32
CA LEU A 196 -7.70 -3.43 13.21
C LEU A 196 -7.60 -2.21 14.16
N GLU A 197 -8.75 -1.63 14.51
CA GLU A 197 -8.79 -0.55 15.51
C GLU A 197 -8.24 -1.05 16.85
N GLY A 198 -7.31 -0.29 17.45
CA GLY A 198 -6.64 -0.69 18.70
C GLY A 198 -5.37 -1.51 18.54
N ALA A 199 -4.99 -1.93 17.33
CA ALA A 199 -3.70 -2.56 17.10
C ALA A 199 -2.55 -1.62 17.48
N ARG A 200 -1.50 -2.17 18.11
CA ARG A 200 -0.42 -1.37 18.75
C ARG A 200 0.45 -0.58 17.77
N GLY A 201 0.39 -0.89 16.50
CA GLY A 201 0.99 -0.09 15.44
C GLY A 201 2.51 0.09 15.52
N ALA A 202 3.23 -0.88 16.10
CA ALA A 202 4.70 -0.82 16.22
C ALA A 202 5.39 -0.55 14.87
N ALA A 203 4.89 -1.18 13.80
CA ALA A 203 5.38 -0.96 12.45
C ALA A 203 5.16 0.48 11.98
N VAL A 204 4.01 1.06 12.31
CA VAL A 204 3.68 2.45 11.96
C VAL A 204 4.63 3.43 12.65
N ALA A 205 4.83 3.28 13.97
CA ALA A 205 5.75 4.13 14.72
C ALA A 205 7.18 4.08 14.16
N HIS A 206 7.63 2.89 13.75
CA HIS A 206 8.95 2.74 13.12
C HIS A 206 9.03 3.40 11.74
N LEU A 207 8.01 3.26 10.90
CA LEU A 207 7.96 3.92 9.59
C LEU A 207 7.97 5.44 9.73
N GLU A 208 7.23 5.99 10.71
CA GLU A 208 7.22 7.41 11.03
C GLU A 208 8.61 7.89 11.50
N HIS A 209 9.28 7.09 12.35
CA HIS A 209 10.67 7.38 12.76
C HIS A 209 11.64 7.43 11.58
N ARG A 210 11.42 6.59 10.56
CA ARG A 210 12.17 6.60 9.30
C ARG A 210 11.73 7.71 8.33
N ARG A 211 10.87 8.64 8.77
CA ARG A 211 10.31 9.74 7.97
C ARG A 211 9.53 9.28 6.73
N VAL A 212 8.92 8.11 6.80
CA VAL A 212 7.93 7.68 5.82
C VAL A 212 6.60 8.29 6.21
N ALA A 213 5.91 8.92 5.25
CA ALA A 213 4.55 9.40 5.48
C ALA A 213 3.62 8.19 5.66
N VAL A 214 2.95 8.06 6.80
CA VAL A 214 2.07 6.94 7.08
C VAL A 214 0.63 7.43 7.23
N LEU A 215 -0.28 6.82 6.47
CA LEU A 215 -1.71 6.96 6.66
C LEU A 215 -2.24 5.68 7.31
N ARG A 216 -2.94 5.82 8.40
CA ARG A 216 -3.60 4.69 9.08
C ARG A 216 -5.04 4.55 8.61
N VAL A 217 -5.41 3.33 8.24
CA VAL A 217 -6.78 2.95 7.93
C VAL A 217 -7.18 1.84 8.90
N ALA A 218 -8.02 2.18 9.88
CA ALA A 218 -8.42 1.24 10.92
C ALA A 218 -9.80 0.63 10.60
N ALA A 219 -9.87 -0.69 10.60
CA ALA A 219 -11.14 -1.40 10.55
C ALA A 219 -11.83 -1.33 11.92
N ARG A 220 -13.05 -0.81 11.94
CA ARG A 220 -13.92 -0.86 13.13
C ARG A 220 -14.75 -2.13 13.08
N PRO A 221 -14.87 -2.84 14.19
CA PRO A 221 -15.91 -3.86 14.32
C PRO A 221 -17.28 -3.14 14.29
N SER A 222 -17.97 -3.16 13.16
CA SER A 222 -19.27 -2.54 13.02
C SER A 222 -20.19 -3.42 12.19
N PRO A 223 -21.44 -3.63 12.61
CA PRO A 223 -22.41 -4.48 11.92
C PRO A 223 -22.98 -3.87 10.63
N GLU A 224 -22.67 -2.61 10.31
CA GLU A 224 -23.19 -1.94 9.10
C GLU A 224 -22.18 -1.99 7.95
N GLY A 225 -22.24 -3.10 7.20
CA GLY A 225 -21.46 -3.29 5.97
C GLY A 225 -22.03 -2.51 4.79
N GLY A 226 -21.36 -1.46 4.34
CA GLY A 226 -21.70 -0.71 3.13
C GLY A 226 -20.53 0.07 2.55
N ALA A 227 -20.68 0.56 1.30
CA ALA A 227 -19.69 1.42 0.64
C ALA A 227 -19.34 2.67 1.51
N ARG A 228 -20.29 3.16 2.31
CA ARG A 228 -20.08 4.26 3.26
C ARG A 228 -19.09 3.91 4.38
N ALA A 229 -19.04 2.65 4.84
CA ALA A 229 -18.09 2.21 5.86
C ALA A 229 -16.66 2.23 5.32
N LEU A 230 -16.46 1.90 4.05
CA LEU A 230 -15.16 1.90 3.38
C LEU A 230 -14.63 3.33 3.18
N ASP A 231 -15.51 4.25 2.73
CA ASP A 231 -15.16 5.66 2.61
C ASP A 231 -14.88 6.29 3.99
N ALA A 232 -15.59 5.86 5.04
CA ALA A 232 -15.36 6.31 6.41
C ALA A 232 -14.03 5.80 6.98
N MET A 233 -13.65 4.55 6.69
CA MET A 233 -12.33 4.01 7.05
C MET A 233 -11.20 4.82 6.42
N LEU A 234 -11.34 5.17 5.12
CA LEU A 234 -10.35 5.94 4.40
C LEU A 234 -10.35 7.44 4.78
N ALA A 235 -11.47 7.97 5.29
CA ALA A 235 -11.58 9.35 5.76
C ALA A 235 -11.10 9.54 7.21
N GLY A 236 -11.18 8.49 8.03
CA GLY A 236 -10.82 8.50 9.47
C GLY A 236 -9.32 8.48 9.76
N GLY A 237 -8.46 8.35 8.76
CA GLY A 237 -7.00 8.26 8.89
C GLY A 237 -6.29 9.57 9.27
N ARG A 238 -7.02 10.54 9.84
CA ARG A 238 -6.46 11.77 10.41
C ARG A 238 -6.48 11.65 11.93
N GLY A 239 -5.36 11.30 12.51
CA GLY A 239 -5.14 11.32 13.95
C GLY A 239 -3.65 11.27 14.24
#